data_9a887ae00e3d184045c82ca754dee802
#
_entry.id   9a887ae00e3d184045c82ca754dee802
#
_cell.length_a   1.000
_cell.length_b   1.000
_cell.length_c   1.000
_cell.angle_alpha   90.00
_cell.angle_beta   90.00
_cell.angle_gamma   90.00
#
_symmetry.space_group_name_H-M   'P 1'
#
loop_
_entity.id
_entity.type
_entity.pdbx_description
1 polymer ?
#
loop_
_entity_poly.entity_id
_entity_poly.type
_entity_poly.pdbx_seq_one_letter_code
_entity_poly.pdbx_strand_id
1 'polypeptide(L)'
;MAQQQYQQLQKKMEETVVEASAGGGSVSVKMNGRKQVLKVTLDPEAVKSGDIEMLQDLVTAAVNEAGRKVDETVQSSVGGMLGGLGLPGL
;
A
#
# COMPACT_ATOMS: atom_id res chain seq x y z
N MET A 1 -10.42 19.50 19.81
CA MET A 1 -11.28 18.83 18.84
C MET A 1 -10.58 18.50 17.54
N ALA A 2 -9.83 19.44 16.95
CA ALA A 2 -9.07 19.16 15.73
C ALA A 2 -8.01 18.05 15.95
N GLN A 3 -7.42 17.99 17.13
CA GLN A 3 -6.42 16.98 17.45
C GLN A 3 -7.02 15.58 17.47
N GLN A 4 -8.24 15.44 17.98
CA GLN A 4 -8.89 14.14 18.03
C GLN A 4 -9.22 13.63 16.62
N GLN A 5 -9.69 14.51 15.76
CA GLN A 5 -9.98 14.14 14.36
C GLN A 5 -8.72 13.75 13.62
N TYR A 6 -7.63 14.48 13.84
CA TYR A 6 -6.35 14.18 13.23
C TYR A 6 -5.82 12.82 13.69
N GLN A 7 -5.91 12.55 15.00
CA GLN A 7 -5.47 11.27 15.56
C GLN A 7 -6.30 10.11 15.02
N GLN A 8 -7.61 10.31 14.89
CA GLN A 8 -8.50 9.28 14.34
C GLN A 8 -8.15 8.99 12.87
N LEU A 9 -7.86 10.03 12.11
CA LEU A 9 -7.49 9.88 10.71
C LEU A 9 -6.17 9.10 10.58
N GLN A 10 -5.16 9.45 11.39
CA GLN A 10 -3.89 8.74 11.40
C GLN A 10 -4.07 7.28 11.78
N LYS A 11 -4.86 7.03 12.80
CA LYS A 11 -5.13 5.67 13.26
C LYS A 11 -5.81 4.86 12.15
N LYS A 12 -6.75 5.47 11.44
CA LYS A 12 -7.45 4.83 10.34
C LYS A 12 -6.48 4.50 9.21
N MET A 13 -5.55 5.40 8.93
CA MET A 13 -4.52 5.15 7.92
C MET A 13 -3.60 4.00 8.34
N GLU A 14 -3.22 3.94 9.61
CA GLU A 14 -2.39 2.86 10.13
C GLU A 14 -3.11 1.51 10.07
N GLU A 15 -4.42 1.50 10.28
CA GLU A 15 -5.23 0.29 10.23
C GLU A 15 -5.51 -0.17 8.81
N THR A 16 -5.42 0.73 7.84
CA THR A 16 -5.60 0.37 6.44
C THR A 16 -4.38 -0.40 5.97
N VAL A 17 -4.60 -1.62 5.50
CA VAL A 17 -3.52 -2.47 5.02
C VAL A 17 -3.84 -2.91 3.60
N VAL A 18 -2.88 -2.72 2.71
CA VAL A 18 -2.95 -3.25 1.35
C VAL A 18 -1.89 -4.32 1.17
N GLU A 19 -2.13 -5.21 0.24
CA GLU A 19 -1.16 -6.24 -0.11
C GLU A 19 -0.95 -6.20 -1.61
N ALA A 20 0.31 -6.29 -2.03
CA ALA A 20 0.69 -6.34 -3.43
C ALA A 20 1.70 -7.44 -3.63
N SER A 21 1.76 -7.99 -4.82
CA SER A 21 2.71 -9.03 -5.15
C SER A 21 3.30 -8.79 -6.54
N ALA A 22 4.40 -9.47 -6.81
CA ALA A 22 5.07 -9.44 -8.10
C ALA A 22 5.62 -10.82 -8.40
N GLY A 23 5.86 -11.09 -9.69
CA GLY A 23 6.42 -12.36 -10.12
C GLY A 23 5.52 -13.54 -9.86
N GLY A 24 4.19 -13.38 -10.03
CA GLY A 24 3.25 -14.46 -9.80
C GLY A 24 3.13 -14.88 -8.34
N GLY A 25 3.43 -13.97 -7.42
CA GLY A 25 3.38 -14.26 -5.99
C GLY A 25 4.72 -14.60 -5.38
N SER A 26 5.81 -14.51 -6.15
CA SER A 26 7.16 -14.77 -5.63
C SER A 26 7.55 -13.78 -4.53
N VAL A 27 7.07 -12.56 -4.63
CA VAL A 27 7.29 -11.52 -3.62
C VAL A 27 5.96 -10.88 -3.28
N SER A 28 5.67 -10.75 -2.00
CA SER A 28 4.46 -10.07 -1.50
C SER A 28 4.86 -9.00 -0.50
N VAL A 29 4.15 -7.88 -0.54
CA VAL A 29 4.42 -6.74 0.37
C VAL A 29 3.10 -6.32 0.99
N LYS A 30 3.11 -6.13 2.30
CA LYS A 30 2.01 -5.50 3.03
C LYS A 30 2.41 -4.09 3.41
N MET A 31 1.52 -3.14 3.18
CA MET A 31 1.77 -1.72 3.41
C MET A 31 0.54 -1.10 4.04
N ASN A 32 0.74 -0.17 4.98
CA ASN A 32 -0.39 0.56 5.58
C ASN A 32 -0.70 1.83 4.81
N GLY A 33 -1.76 2.53 5.24
CA GLY A 33 -2.20 3.76 4.59
C GLY A 33 -1.21 4.92 4.68
N ARG A 34 -0.20 4.81 5.52
CA ARG A 34 0.89 5.78 5.63
C ARG A 34 2.08 5.40 4.76
N LYS A 35 1.91 4.41 3.90
CA LYS A 35 2.96 3.89 3.01
C LYS A 35 4.14 3.29 3.75
N GLN A 36 3.90 2.79 4.96
CA GLN A 36 4.92 2.04 5.69
C GLN A 36 4.83 0.57 5.28
N VAL A 37 5.98 0.00 4.94
CA VAL A 37 6.05 -1.43 4.62
C VAL A 37 5.98 -2.19 5.94
N LEU A 38 4.97 -3.03 6.08
CA LEU A 38 4.74 -3.80 7.29
C LEU A 38 5.40 -5.18 7.22
N LYS A 39 5.42 -5.77 6.04
CA LYS A 39 5.97 -7.10 5.85
C LYS A 39 6.35 -7.31 4.40
N VAL A 40 7.47 -7.98 4.19
CA VAL A 40 7.88 -8.48 2.88
C VAL A 40 7.99 -9.99 3.00
N THR A 41 7.30 -10.70 2.11
CA THR A 41 7.33 -12.17 2.08
C THR A 41 7.97 -12.60 0.77
N LEU A 42 8.96 -13.46 0.86
CA LEU A 42 9.65 -14.02 -0.30
C LEU A 42 9.34 -15.52 -0.38
N ASP A 43 8.99 -15.97 -1.58
CA ASP A 43 8.81 -17.39 -1.84
C ASP A 43 10.16 -18.09 -1.74
N PRO A 44 10.30 -19.16 -0.93
CA PRO A 44 11.57 -19.90 -0.83
C PRO A 44 12.09 -20.40 -2.18
N GLU A 45 11.21 -20.78 -3.09
CA GLU A 45 11.61 -21.23 -4.41
C GLU A 45 12.29 -20.12 -5.20
N ALA A 46 11.77 -18.89 -5.09
CA ALA A 46 12.37 -17.73 -5.75
C ALA A 46 13.76 -17.43 -5.16
N VAL A 47 13.90 -17.57 -3.85
CA VAL A 47 15.18 -17.36 -3.18
C VAL A 47 16.18 -18.43 -3.60
N LYS A 48 15.74 -19.67 -3.68
CA LYS A 48 16.61 -20.80 -4.06
C LYS A 48 17.12 -20.69 -5.49
N SER A 49 16.39 -19.98 -6.37
CA SER A 49 16.83 -19.80 -7.76
C SER A 49 18.18 -19.09 -7.85
N GLY A 50 18.54 -18.31 -6.81
CA GLY A 50 19.81 -17.62 -6.77
C GLY A 50 19.90 -16.38 -7.64
N ASP A 51 18.81 -16.00 -8.31
CA ASP A 51 18.78 -14.81 -9.14
C ASP A 51 18.43 -13.59 -8.28
N ILE A 52 19.45 -12.99 -7.71
CA ILE A 52 19.31 -11.88 -6.77
C ILE A 52 18.79 -10.63 -7.49
N GLU A 53 19.25 -10.37 -8.72
CA GLU A 53 18.76 -9.22 -9.48
C GLU A 53 17.26 -9.33 -9.74
N MET A 54 16.80 -10.51 -10.11
CA MET A 54 15.37 -10.74 -10.29
C MET A 54 14.60 -10.47 -9.00
N LEU A 55 15.10 -10.95 -7.86
CA LEU A 55 14.46 -10.72 -6.56
C LEU A 55 14.41 -9.24 -6.22
N GLN A 56 15.48 -8.51 -6.45
CA GLN A 56 15.53 -7.06 -6.22
C GLN A 56 14.48 -6.35 -7.06
N ASP A 57 14.37 -6.70 -8.33
CA ASP A 57 13.38 -6.11 -9.23
C ASP A 57 11.96 -6.43 -8.78
N LEU A 58 11.70 -7.66 -8.36
CA LEU A 58 10.39 -8.08 -7.88
C LEU A 58 9.99 -7.36 -6.59
N VAL A 59 10.93 -7.20 -5.66
CA VAL A 59 10.68 -6.44 -4.43
C VAL A 59 10.34 -4.99 -4.76
N THR A 60 11.11 -4.39 -5.65
CA THR A 60 10.87 -3.01 -6.09
C THR A 60 9.47 -2.88 -6.71
N ALA A 61 9.12 -3.80 -7.59
CA ALA A 61 7.81 -3.80 -8.25
C ALA A 61 6.68 -3.97 -7.23
N ALA A 62 6.84 -4.89 -6.28
CA ALA A 62 5.81 -5.15 -5.27
C ALA A 62 5.62 -3.95 -4.34
N VAL A 63 6.70 -3.31 -3.91
CA VAL A 63 6.62 -2.11 -3.06
C VAL A 63 5.94 -0.97 -3.81
N ASN A 64 6.32 -0.73 -5.05
CA ASN A 64 5.72 0.33 -5.86
C ASN A 64 4.23 0.06 -6.10
N GLU A 65 3.86 -1.18 -6.36
CA GLU A 65 2.46 -1.55 -6.55
C GLU A 65 1.66 -1.36 -5.25
N ALA A 66 2.24 -1.72 -4.11
CA ALA A 66 1.59 -1.50 -2.81
C ALA A 66 1.36 0.00 -2.57
N GLY A 67 2.36 0.82 -2.87
CA GLY A 67 2.23 2.27 -2.75
C GLY A 67 1.13 2.83 -3.64
N ARG A 68 1.02 2.33 -4.86
CA ARG A 68 -0.03 2.73 -5.80
C ARG A 68 -1.42 2.36 -5.24
N LYS A 69 -1.55 1.16 -4.68
CA LYS A 69 -2.81 0.72 -4.06
C LYS A 69 -3.20 1.58 -2.87
N VAL A 70 -2.22 1.97 -2.05
CA VAL A 70 -2.47 2.88 -0.92
C VAL A 70 -2.99 4.22 -1.45
N ASP A 71 -2.34 4.77 -2.47
CA ASP A 71 -2.75 6.06 -3.04
C ASP A 71 -4.19 5.98 -3.56
N GLU A 72 -4.54 4.90 -4.25
CA GLU A 72 -5.90 4.71 -4.75
C GLU A 72 -6.91 4.62 -3.61
N THR A 73 -6.57 3.89 -2.55
CA THR A 73 -7.46 3.72 -1.40
C THR A 73 -7.67 5.05 -0.68
N VAL A 74 -6.60 5.80 -0.47
CA VAL A 74 -6.67 7.10 0.20
C VAL A 74 -7.44 8.10 -0.66
N GLN A 75 -7.18 8.13 -1.96
CA GLN A 75 -7.90 9.01 -2.88
C GLN A 75 -9.39 8.70 -2.90
N SER A 76 -9.76 7.42 -2.90
CA SER A 76 -11.17 7.03 -2.87
C SER A 76 -11.85 7.54 -1.61
N SER A 77 -11.18 7.44 -0.46
CA SER A 77 -11.73 7.92 0.81
C SER A 77 -11.88 9.44 0.81
N VAL A 78 -10.86 10.17 0.34
CA VAL A 78 -10.89 11.62 0.26
C VAL A 78 -11.89 12.07 -0.80
N GLY A 79 -11.93 11.38 -1.95
CA GLY A 79 -12.87 11.67 -3.01
C GLY A 79 -14.31 11.53 -2.55
N GLY A 80 -14.60 10.52 -1.73
CA GLY A 80 -15.92 10.34 -1.14
C GLY A 80 -16.29 11.49 -0.20
N MET A 81 -15.34 11.94 0.60
CA MET A 81 -15.55 13.09 1.49
C MET A 81 -15.77 14.37 0.69
N LEU A 82 -14.97 14.60 -0.34
CA LEU A 82 -15.11 15.79 -1.19
C LEU A 82 -16.38 15.75 -1.99
N GLY A 83 -16.80 14.56 -2.45
CA GLY A 83 -18.08 14.38 -3.11
C GLY A 83 -19.25 14.75 -2.22
N GLY A 84 -19.13 14.41 -0.93
CA GLY A 84 -20.12 14.79 0.08
C GLY A 84 -20.22 16.29 0.31
N LEU A 85 -19.16 17.02 -0.03
CA LEU A 85 -19.15 18.48 0.06
C LEU A 85 -19.71 19.14 -1.21
N GLY A 86 -20.10 18.35 -2.20
CA GLY A 86 -20.75 18.86 -3.39
C GLY A 86 -19.85 19.62 -4.34
N LEU A 87 -18.57 19.26 -4.41
CA LEU A 87 -17.63 19.90 -5.31
C LEU A 87 -17.79 19.32 -6.72
N PRO A 88 -18.32 20.11 -7.66
CA PRO A 88 -18.52 19.60 -9.01
C PRO A 88 -17.22 19.44 -9.78
N GLY A 89 -17.17 18.45 -10.64
CA GLY A 89 -16.02 18.22 -11.48
C GLY A 89 -14.91 17.44 -10.82
N LEU A 90 -15.14 16.95 -9.63
CA LEU A 90 -14.16 16.16 -8.90
C LEU A 90 -14.50 14.67 -8.86
#